data_9cf96b8e6988488fac7dbd22a51276c4
#
_entry.id   9cf96b8e6988488fac7dbd22a51276c4
#
_cell.length_a   1.000
_cell.length_b   1.000
_cell.length_c   1.000
_cell.angle_alpha   90.00
_cell.angle_beta   90.00
_cell.angle_gamma   90.00
#
_symmetry.space_group_name_H-M   'P 1'
#
loop_
_entity.id
_entity.type
_entity.pdbx_description
1 polymer ?
#
loop_
_entity_poly.entity_id
_entity_poly.type
_entity_poly.pdbx_seq_one_letter_code
_entity_poly.pdbx_strand_id
1 'polypeptide(L)'
;MSFMAVGVAVLALSACGNKKFEVNGNIKDAKDSTLYFENLSLNGPVVLDSVKLGEDGAFDFKADATDAPEFYRLRIAGQIINVAIDSTETVKFNASYPTMSAEYEVEGSENCKKIRELAQKQLQLQRTINALVANPALGVDSVEVAVARVLAAYKEDVKLNYIYKEPMKSYAYFALFQTYVLGNRQALIFNPRLYSDDIKVYAAVATSWDTFHPNAERGTNLHNIAIESMKDQRIVRNEQVASQIDASKVQVAGLIDLALTDNKGVTRRLTDLKGKVVLLDFHVFASEQSTKRIMMMRDLYNKYHGQGLEIYQISLDPNEHFWKTQTAALPWISVRDAAGTSARTYNIMGIPSFFLIDRNNNLYKRGEQVSDIDAEIKKLL
;
A
#
# COMPACT_ATOMS: atom_id res chain seq x y z
N MET A 1 -57.04 60.56 24.79
CA MET A 1 -57.04 59.08 24.98
C MET A 1 -56.02 58.52 24.04
N SER A 2 -54.78 58.29 24.52
CA SER A 2 -53.68 57.70 23.73
C SER A 2 -53.53 56.23 24.12
N PHE A 3 -53.71 55.33 23.15
CA PHE A 3 -53.43 53.90 23.31
C PHE A 3 -52.01 53.65 22.95
N MET A 4 -51.20 53.23 23.96
CA MET A 4 -49.84 52.79 23.81
C MET A 4 -49.84 51.29 23.53
N ALA A 5 -49.45 50.91 22.31
CA ALA A 5 -49.35 49.49 21.94
C ALA A 5 -47.95 49.00 22.35
N VAL A 6 -47.86 48.09 23.31
CA VAL A 6 -46.68 47.40 23.71
C VAL A 6 -46.45 46.22 22.77
N GLY A 7 -45.43 46.33 21.90
CA GLY A 7 -44.99 45.24 21.05
C GLY A 7 -44.10 44.27 21.84
N VAL A 8 -44.58 43.07 22.06
CA VAL A 8 -43.77 41.96 22.61
C VAL A 8 -42.90 41.37 21.47
N ALA A 9 -41.64 41.69 21.46
CA ALA A 9 -40.64 41.03 20.59
C ALA A 9 -40.34 39.64 21.16
N VAL A 10 -40.83 38.60 20.52
CA VAL A 10 -40.46 37.23 20.79
C VAL A 10 -39.07 36.99 20.15
N LEU A 11 -38.04 37.03 20.95
CA LEU A 11 -36.71 36.56 20.56
C LEU A 11 -36.77 35.03 20.45
N ALA A 12 -36.89 34.52 19.23
CA ALA A 12 -36.65 33.14 18.92
C ALA A 12 -35.11 32.89 19.06
N LEU A 13 -34.72 32.39 20.21
CA LEU A 13 -33.38 31.81 20.39
C LEU A 13 -33.30 30.56 19.53
N SER A 14 -32.74 30.68 18.33
CA SER A 14 -32.33 29.54 17.54
C SER A 14 -31.19 28.87 18.30
N ALA A 15 -31.53 27.88 19.11
CA ALA A 15 -30.54 26.97 19.66
C ALA A 15 -29.95 26.17 18.47
N CYS A 16 -28.86 26.66 17.90
CA CYS A 16 -27.97 25.86 17.05
C CYS A 16 -27.27 24.82 17.95
N GLY A 17 -28.02 23.81 18.37
CA GLY A 17 -27.41 22.61 18.94
C GLY A 17 -26.70 21.89 17.81
N ASN A 18 -25.36 21.63 17.94
CA ASN A 18 -24.65 20.78 17.01
C ASN A 18 -25.43 19.47 16.87
N LYS A 19 -25.73 19.12 15.63
CA LYS A 19 -26.36 17.83 15.34
C LYS A 19 -25.40 16.74 15.75
N LYS A 20 -25.87 15.72 16.45
CA LYS A 20 -25.05 14.61 16.92
C LYS A 20 -25.51 13.29 16.30
N PHE A 21 -24.61 12.38 16.13
CA PHE A 21 -24.91 10.98 15.93
C PHE A 21 -24.66 10.19 17.21
N GLU A 22 -25.18 8.97 17.27
CA GLU A 22 -25.06 8.10 18.43
C GLU A 22 -24.67 6.68 18.01
N VAL A 23 -23.71 6.10 18.72
CA VAL A 23 -23.29 4.70 18.55
C VAL A 23 -23.41 4.02 19.91
N ASN A 24 -24.42 3.17 20.05
CA ASN A 24 -24.72 2.53 21.32
C ASN A 24 -24.89 1.01 21.18
N GLY A 25 -25.13 0.33 22.28
CA GLY A 25 -25.42 -1.09 22.29
C GLY A 25 -24.84 -1.84 23.46
N ASN A 26 -24.47 -3.11 23.19
CA ASN A 26 -24.06 -4.04 24.25
C ASN A 26 -22.99 -5.01 23.72
N ILE A 27 -21.87 -5.09 24.43
CA ILE A 27 -20.82 -6.10 24.19
C ILE A 27 -20.78 -7.04 25.38
N LYS A 28 -21.42 -8.20 25.27
CA LYS A 28 -21.45 -9.24 26.31
C LYS A 28 -20.04 -9.84 26.50
N ASP A 29 -19.84 -10.47 27.63
CA ASP A 29 -18.59 -11.19 27.97
C ASP A 29 -17.33 -10.31 27.93
N ALA A 30 -17.50 -8.99 28.09
CA ALA A 30 -16.45 -7.99 28.02
C ALA A 30 -16.29 -7.19 29.33
N LYS A 31 -16.81 -7.71 30.45
CA LYS A 31 -16.71 -7.09 31.77
C LYS A 31 -15.26 -6.66 32.06
N ASP A 32 -15.12 -5.46 32.63
CA ASP A 32 -13.84 -4.81 32.96
C ASP A 32 -12.92 -4.49 31.79
N SER A 33 -13.31 -4.83 30.55
CA SER A 33 -12.61 -4.41 29.34
C SER A 33 -12.88 -2.94 29.02
N THR A 34 -11.93 -2.27 28.38
CA THR A 34 -12.14 -0.91 27.86
C THR A 34 -12.54 -0.98 26.39
N LEU A 35 -13.73 -0.48 26.10
CA LEU A 35 -14.21 -0.28 24.74
C LEU A 35 -13.81 1.12 24.28
N TYR A 36 -13.03 1.19 23.19
CA TYR A 36 -12.62 2.43 22.55
C TYR A 36 -13.53 2.74 21.37
N PHE A 37 -13.94 4.00 21.26
CA PHE A 37 -14.58 4.56 20.07
C PHE A 37 -13.56 5.44 19.35
N GLU A 38 -13.19 5.06 18.12
CA GLU A 38 -12.10 5.69 17.38
C GLU A 38 -12.58 6.17 16.01
N ASN A 39 -12.19 7.38 15.59
CA ASN A 39 -12.32 7.85 14.22
C ASN A 39 -11.17 7.27 13.37
N LEU A 40 -11.47 6.74 12.20
CA LEU A 40 -10.50 6.25 11.22
C LEU A 40 -10.10 7.38 10.27
N SER A 41 -9.41 8.40 10.76
CA SER A 41 -8.95 9.51 9.93
C SER A 41 -7.97 9.06 8.82
N LEU A 42 -7.76 9.88 7.79
CA LEU A 42 -6.79 9.59 6.73
C LEU A 42 -5.34 9.49 7.25
N ASN A 43 -5.06 10.06 8.44
CA ASN A 43 -3.76 10.00 9.10
C ASN A 43 -3.64 8.87 10.13
N GLY A 44 -4.66 8.04 10.24
CA GLY A 44 -4.73 6.91 11.16
C GLY A 44 -5.84 7.03 12.21
N PRO A 45 -6.02 6.00 13.04
CA PRO A 45 -7.05 5.98 14.07
C PRO A 45 -6.81 6.99 15.17
N VAL A 46 -7.86 7.73 15.55
CA VAL A 46 -7.87 8.70 16.65
C VAL A 46 -8.94 8.31 17.66
N VAL A 47 -8.57 8.10 18.91
CA VAL A 47 -9.52 7.81 20.00
C VAL A 47 -10.37 9.05 20.26
N LEU A 48 -11.69 8.93 20.11
CA LEU A 48 -12.66 9.98 20.43
C LEU A 48 -13.17 9.84 21.85
N ASP A 49 -13.47 8.60 22.27
CA ASP A 49 -14.00 8.30 23.58
C ASP A 49 -13.69 6.86 23.98
N SER A 50 -13.90 6.52 25.24
CA SER A 50 -13.76 5.16 25.75
C SER A 50 -14.61 4.92 26.99
N VAL A 51 -15.07 3.69 27.19
CA VAL A 51 -15.82 3.30 28.37
C VAL A 51 -15.31 1.97 28.90
N LYS A 52 -15.22 1.86 30.23
CA LYS A 52 -15.00 0.59 30.91
C LYS A 52 -16.33 -0.15 31.02
N LEU A 53 -16.44 -1.31 30.40
CA LEU A 53 -17.70 -2.06 30.32
C LEU A 53 -18.03 -2.72 31.66
N GLY A 54 -19.33 -2.64 32.03
CA GLY A 54 -19.90 -3.33 33.17
C GLY A 54 -20.31 -4.78 32.88
N GLU A 55 -21.09 -5.37 33.80
CA GLU A 55 -21.63 -6.73 33.68
C GLU A 55 -22.52 -6.90 32.44
N ASP A 56 -23.29 -5.86 32.10
CA ASP A 56 -24.25 -5.84 31.01
C ASP A 56 -23.57 -5.51 29.64
N GLY A 57 -22.32 -5.04 29.67
CA GLY A 57 -21.57 -4.64 28.50
C GLY A 57 -22.12 -3.43 27.75
N ALA A 58 -23.03 -2.64 28.38
CA ALA A 58 -23.68 -1.51 27.76
C ALA A 58 -22.73 -0.36 27.50
N PHE A 59 -22.92 0.34 26.36
CA PHE A 59 -22.18 1.53 25.98
C PHE A 59 -23.06 2.50 25.19
N ASP A 60 -22.70 3.80 25.25
CA ASP A 60 -23.36 4.89 24.53
C ASP A 60 -22.33 5.99 24.22
N PHE A 61 -21.97 6.13 22.95
CA PHE A 61 -21.06 7.17 22.46
C PHE A 61 -21.83 8.17 21.61
N LYS A 62 -21.53 9.47 21.77
CA LYS A 62 -22.12 10.57 21.03
C LYS A 62 -21.04 11.48 20.51
N ALA A 63 -21.10 11.82 19.22
CA ALA A 63 -20.17 12.78 18.63
C ALA A 63 -20.92 13.72 17.67
N ASP A 64 -20.27 14.82 17.31
CA ASP A 64 -20.83 15.78 16.38
C ASP A 64 -20.93 15.17 14.97
N ALA A 65 -22.05 15.41 14.32
CA ALA A 65 -22.28 14.96 12.95
C ALA A 65 -21.33 15.66 11.98
N THR A 66 -20.89 14.91 10.98
CA THR A 66 -20.06 15.40 9.88
C THR A 66 -20.89 15.74 8.67
N ASP A 67 -20.38 16.64 7.80
CA ASP A 67 -21.07 17.03 6.56
C ASP A 67 -20.93 15.98 5.45
N ALA A 68 -20.11 14.95 5.66
CA ALA A 68 -19.88 13.85 4.74
C ALA A 68 -19.73 12.53 5.51
N PRO A 69 -19.87 11.37 4.85
CA PRO A 69 -19.69 10.09 5.48
C PRO A 69 -18.31 9.94 6.11
N GLU A 70 -18.29 9.50 7.36
CA GLU A 70 -17.08 9.25 8.13
C GLU A 70 -17.04 7.83 8.69
N PHE A 71 -15.81 7.34 8.95
CA PHE A 71 -15.57 5.98 9.40
C PHE A 71 -15.02 5.97 10.81
N TYR A 72 -15.60 5.08 11.60
CA TYR A 72 -15.22 4.87 12.98
C TYR A 72 -15.02 3.37 13.24
N ARG A 73 -14.54 3.04 14.42
CA ARG A 73 -14.51 1.66 14.91
C ARG A 73 -14.74 1.59 16.40
N LEU A 74 -15.39 0.51 16.80
CA LEU A 74 -15.42 0.04 18.19
C LEU A 74 -14.31 -0.97 18.37
N ARG A 75 -13.45 -0.81 19.39
CA ARG A 75 -12.30 -1.69 19.58
C ARG A 75 -12.15 -2.11 21.05
N ILE A 76 -12.01 -3.42 21.27
CA ILE A 76 -11.54 -4.01 22.52
C ILE A 76 -10.32 -4.87 22.19
N ALA A 77 -9.14 -4.51 22.71
CA ALA A 77 -7.87 -5.18 22.37
C ALA A 77 -7.68 -5.31 20.84
N GLY A 78 -7.59 -6.51 20.29
CA GLY A 78 -7.46 -6.80 18.86
C GLY A 78 -8.79 -6.99 18.12
N GLN A 79 -9.93 -6.92 18.80
CA GLN A 79 -11.25 -7.09 18.21
C GLN A 79 -11.82 -5.75 17.74
N ILE A 80 -12.42 -5.70 16.56
CA ILE A 80 -12.86 -4.45 15.90
C ILE A 80 -14.23 -4.65 15.25
N ILE A 81 -15.14 -3.69 15.45
CA ILE A 81 -16.35 -3.51 14.65
C ILE A 81 -16.20 -2.20 13.88
N ASN A 82 -16.32 -2.25 12.55
CA ASN A 82 -16.26 -1.07 11.70
C ASN A 82 -17.64 -0.39 11.68
N VAL A 83 -17.63 0.94 11.75
CA VAL A 83 -18.82 1.80 11.79
C VAL A 83 -18.70 2.86 10.72
N ALA A 84 -19.73 3.11 9.94
CA ALA A 84 -19.83 4.27 9.07
C ALA A 84 -21.01 5.13 9.50
N ILE A 85 -20.80 6.43 9.54
CA ILE A 85 -21.81 7.43 9.89
C ILE A 85 -21.92 8.41 8.73
N ASP A 86 -23.11 8.55 8.18
CA ASP A 86 -23.36 9.45 7.06
C ASP A 86 -23.86 10.83 7.54
N SER A 87 -24.51 10.92 8.70
CA SER A 87 -25.09 12.16 9.23
C SER A 87 -25.37 12.10 10.74
N THR A 88 -26.63 11.99 11.13
CA THR A 88 -27.15 12.08 12.51
C THR A 88 -27.83 10.80 12.96
N GLU A 89 -27.51 9.69 12.37
CA GLU A 89 -28.11 8.41 12.70
C GLU A 89 -27.74 7.93 14.09
N THR A 90 -28.60 7.11 14.66
CA THR A 90 -28.33 6.29 15.84
C THR A 90 -28.10 4.86 15.38
N VAL A 91 -26.92 4.33 15.64
CA VAL A 91 -26.53 2.97 15.24
C VAL A 91 -26.32 2.12 16.47
N LYS A 92 -27.03 1.00 16.55
CA LYS A 92 -26.93 0.06 17.68
C LYS A 92 -26.19 -1.19 17.29
N PHE A 93 -25.21 -1.58 18.13
CA PHE A 93 -24.43 -2.81 17.98
C PHE A 93 -24.62 -3.75 19.15
N ASN A 94 -24.87 -5.02 18.86
CA ASN A 94 -24.88 -6.10 19.85
C ASN A 94 -23.88 -7.17 19.45
N ALA A 95 -22.98 -7.52 20.36
CA ALA A 95 -21.93 -8.51 20.13
C ALA A 95 -21.57 -9.24 21.41
N SER A 96 -20.69 -10.26 21.28
CA SER A 96 -20.06 -10.94 22.40
C SER A 96 -18.55 -10.96 22.19
N TYR A 97 -17.82 -10.55 23.19
CA TYR A 97 -16.35 -10.69 23.22
C TYR A 97 -15.98 -12.15 23.58
N PRO A 98 -15.01 -12.81 22.90
CA PRO A 98 -14.01 -12.25 21.99
C PRO A 98 -14.35 -12.37 20.48
N THR A 99 -15.58 -12.71 20.08
CA THR A 99 -15.93 -12.94 18.67
C THR A 99 -16.51 -11.70 17.98
N MET A 100 -16.51 -10.54 18.62
CA MET A 100 -17.19 -9.32 18.16
C MET A 100 -16.74 -8.82 16.78
N SER A 101 -15.55 -9.15 16.31
CA SER A 101 -15.12 -8.76 14.95
C SER A 101 -15.83 -9.55 13.85
N ALA A 102 -16.31 -10.74 14.13
CA ALA A 102 -16.93 -11.66 13.17
C ALA A 102 -18.44 -11.78 13.36
N GLU A 103 -18.87 -11.75 14.63
CA GLU A 103 -20.23 -12.05 15.06
C GLU A 103 -20.83 -10.88 15.85
N TYR A 104 -21.59 -10.04 15.17
CA TYR A 104 -22.30 -8.93 15.77
C TYR A 104 -23.58 -8.63 15.00
N GLU A 105 -24.53 -8.00 15.67
CA GLU A 105 -25.75 -7.46 15.07
C GLU A 105 -25.64 -5.96 14.98
N VAL A 106 -26.27 -5.37 13.95
CA VAL A 106 -26.32 -3.92 13.76
C VAL A 106 -27.70 -3.49 13.30
N GLU A 107 -28.21 -2.45 13.95
CA GLU A 107 -29.50 -1.81 13.67
C GLU A 107 -29.32 -0.30 13.47
N GLY A 108 -30.25 0.35 12.77
CA GLY A 108 -30.26 1.79 12.61
C GLY A 108 -29.47 2.34 11.41
N SER A 109 -28.60 1.52 10.76
CA SER A 109 -27.83 1.97 9.59
C SER A 109 -27.71 0.86 8.55
N GLU A 110 -28.16 1.13 7.32
CA GLU A 110 -27.97 0.21 6.19
C GLU A 110 -26.49 0.14 5.76
N ASN A 111 -25.77 1.26 5.86
CA ASN A 111 -24.33 1.26 5.56
C ASN A 111 -23.56 0.34 6.51
N CYS A 112 -23.84 0.40 7.81
CA CYS A 112 -23.21 -0.48 8.79
C CYS A 112 -23.59 -1.96 8.58
N LYS A 113 -24.83 -2.26 8.16
CA LYS A 113 -25.21 -3.63 7.77
C LYS A 113 -24.40 -4.13 6.59
N LYS A 114 -24.23 -3.33 5.55
CA LYS A 114 -23.43 -3.67 4.37
C LYS A 114 -21.95 -3.80 4.69
N ILE A 115 -21.41 -2.95 5.57
CA ILE A 115 -20.03 -3.06 6.06
C ILE A 115 -19.83 -4.38 6.84
N ARG A 116 -20.80 -4.78 7.66
CA ARG A 116 -20.78 -6.08 8.33
C ARG A 116 -20.74 -7.24 7.33
N GLU A 117 -21.60 -7.22 6.31
CA GLU A 117 -21.61 -8.23 5.24
C GLU A 117 -20.23 -8.31 4.55
N LEU A 118 -19.64 -7.16 4.21
CA LEU A 118 -18.31 -7.07 3.59
C LEU A 118 -17.20 -7.59 4.52
N ALA A 119 -17.25 -7.24 5.81
CA ALA A 119 -16.28 -7.74 6.79
C ALA A 119 -16.38 -9.27 6.93
N GLN A 120 -17.58 -9.84 6.98
CA GLN A 120 -17.79 -11.29 7.01
C GLN A 120 -17.29 -11.98 5.74
N LYS A 121 -17.56 -11.41 4.57
CA LYS A 121 -17.03 -11.90 3.27
C LYS A 121 -15.49 -11.89 3.25
N GLN A 122 -14.88 -10.82 3.74
CA GLN A 122 -13.40 -10.71 3.84
C GLN A 122 -12.82 -11.77 4.78
N LEU A 123 -13.43 -12.01 5.94
CA LEU A 123 -13.01 -13.08 6.85
C LEU A 123 -13.13 -14.45 6.20
N GLN A 124 -14.20 -14.71 5.45
CA GLN A 124 -14.36 -15.96 4.71
C GLN A 124 -13.31 -16.12 3.61
N LEU A 125 -13.02 -15.05 2.86
CA LEU A 125 -11.93 -15.02 1.87
C LEU A 125 -10.60 -15.38 2.53
N GLN A 126 -10.29 -14.76 3.68
CA GLN A 126 -9.04 -15.02 4.40
C GLN A 126 -8.94 -16.48 4.87
N ARG A 127 -10.04 -17.05 5.38
CA ARG A 127 -10.09 -18.47 5.76
C ARG A 127 -9.82 -19.37 4.55
N THR A 128 -10.39 -19.05 3.40
CA THR A 128 -10.18 -19.80 2.16
C THR A 128 -8.72 -19.72 1.70
N ILE A 129 -8.13 -18.53 1.72
CA ILE A 129 -6.71 -18.33 1.40
C ILE A 129 -5.81 -19.14 2.35
N ASN A 130 -6.06 -19.08 3.65
CA ASN A 130 -5.30 -19.82 4.65
C ASN A 130 -5.40 -21.34 4.42
N ALA A 131 -6.58 -21.85 4.09
CA ALA A 131 -6.79 -23.26 3.75
C ALA A 131 -6.04 -23.70 2.49
N LEU A 132 -5.97 -22.85 1.46
CA LEU A 132 -5.18 -23.11 0.24
C LEU A 132 -3.69 -23.18 0.54
N VAL A 133 -3.19 -22.23 1.33
CA VAL A 133 -1.77 -22.17 1.74
C VAL A 133 -1.38 -23.36 2.60
N ALA A 134 -2.28 -23.81 3.48
CA ALA A 134 -2.04 -24.95 4.39
C ALA A 134 -2.21 -26.32 3.70
N ASN A 135 -2.66 -26.38 2.45
CA ASN A 135 -2.91 -27.64 1.76
C ASN A 135 -1.61 -28.29 1.24
N PRO A 136 -1.14 -29.40 1.82
CA PRO A 136 0.12 -30.02 1.43
C PRO A 136 0.10 -30.67 0.04
N ALA A 137 -1.09 -30.86 -0.55
CA ALA A 137 -1.22 -31.40 -1.89
C ALA A 137 -0.99 -30.36 -3.00
N LEU A 138 -0.88 -29.07 -2.66
CA LEU A 138 -0.65 -27.99 -3.60
C LEU A 138 0.81 -27.53 -3.55
N GLY A 139 1.47 -27.49 -4.70
CA GLY A 139 2.75 -26.81 -4.85
C GLY A 139 2.58 -25.27 -4.83
N VAL A 140 3.67 -24.54 -4.64
CA VAL A 140 3.67 -23.05 -4.51
C VAL A 140 2.95 -22.39 -5.68
N ASP A 141 3.27 -22.75 -6.93
CA ASP A 141 2.65 -22.17 -8.12
C ASP A 141 1.13 -22.46 -8.18
N SER A 142 0.71 -23.64 -7.73
CA SER A 142 -0.71 -24.02 -7.68
C SER A 142 -1.48 -23.25 -6.64
N VAL A 143 -0.84 -22.93 -5.49
CA VAL A 143 -1.42 -22.08 -4.45
C VAL A 143 -1.62 -20.67 -4.98
N GLU A 144 -0.63 -20.07 -5.67
CA GLU A 144 -0.74 -18.72 -6.23
C GLU A 144 -1.90 -18.64 -7.24
N VAL A 145 -2.02 -19.60 -8.15
CA VAL A 145 -3.13 -19.67 -9.12
C VAL A 145 -4.47 -19.81 -8.41
N ALA A 146 -4.56 -20.67 -7.39
CA ALA A 146 -5.79 -20.86 -6.64
C ALA A 146 -6.19 -19.60 -5.85
N VAL A 147 -5.24 -18.93 -5.20
CA VAL A 147 -5.46 -17.65 -4.49
C VAL A 147 -5.91 -16.57 -5.46
N ALA A 148 -5.26 -16.43 -6.63
CA ALA A 148 -5.67 -15.48 -7.65
C ALA A 148 -7.11 -15.69 -8.11
N ARG A 149 -7.54 -16.95 -8.25
CA ARG A 149 -8.92 -17.30 -8.65
C ARG A 149 -9.94 -16.90 -7.58
N VAL A 150 -9.70 -17.17 -6.29
CA VAL A 150 -10.63 -16.81 -5.23
C VAL A 150 -10.69 -15.29 -5.02
N LEU A 151 -9.57 -14.59 -5.19
CA LEU A 151 -9.52 -13.13 -5.19
C LEU A 151 -10.33 -12.55 -6.35
N ALA A 152 -10.19 -13.09 -7.56
CA ALA A 152 -10.95 -12.63 -8.72
C ALA A 152 -12.46 -12.80 -8.52
N ALA A 153 -12.89 -13.95 -8.00
CA ALA A 153 -14.30 -14.21 -7.71
C ALA A 153 -14.84 -13.24 -6.62
N TYR A 154 -14.06 -12.98 -5.57
CA TYR A 154 -14.40 -12.03 -4.54
C TYR A 154 -14.54 -10.60 -5.10
N LYS A 155 -13.56 -10.16 -5.89
CA LYS A 155 -13.57 -8.84 -6.53
C LYS A 155 -14.78 -8.66 -7.42
N GLU A 156 -15.14 -9.65 -8.21
CA GLU A 156 -16.30 -9.57 -9.11
C GLU A 156 -17.60 -9.43 -8.31
N ASP A 157 -17.79 -10.25 -7.28
CA ASP A 157 -18.97 -10.18 -6.41
C ASP A 157 -19.08 -8.81 -5.71
N VAL A 158 -18.00 -8.34 -5.08
CA VAL A 158 -18.01 -7.07 -4.36
C VAL A 158 -18.16 -5.88 -5.29
N LYS A 159 -17.52 -5.91 -6.44
CA LYS A 159 -17.64 -4.87 -7.47
C LYS A 159 -19.08 -4.68 -7.94
N LEU A 160 -19.76 -5.79 -8.28
CA LEU A 160 -21.13 -5.73 -8.82
C LEU A 160 -22.20 -5.47 -7.76
N ASN A 161 -22.08 -6.07 -6.58
CA ASN A 161 -23.13 -6.07 -5.58
C ASN A 161 -23.01 -4.95 -4.54
N TYR A 162 -21.81 -4.36 -4.37
CA TYR A 162 -21.56 -3.35 -3.36
C TYR A 162 -21.02 -2.03 -3.95
N ILE A 163 -20.08 -2.08 -4.91
CA ILE A 163 -19.41 -0.87 -5.38
C ILE A 163 -20.20 -0.20 -6.50
N TYR A 164 -20.43 -0.88 -7.61
CA TYR A 164 -21.10 -0.28 -8.78
C TYR A 164 -22.58 -0.04 -8.60
N LYS A 165 -23.21 -0.78 -7.70
CA LYS A 165 -24.64 -0.62 -7.43
C LYS A 165 -24.98 0.73 -6.80
N GLU A 166 -24.17 1.17 -5.83
CA GLU A 166 -24.36 2.44 -5.11
C GLU A 166 -22.99 3.04 -4.73
N PRO A 167 -22.24 3.57 -5.70
CA PRO A 167 -20.86 4.02 -5.50
C PRO A 167 -20.71 5.23 -4.57
N MET A 168 -21.82 5.98 -4.32
CA MET A 168 -21.85 7.10 -3.38
C MET A 168 -21.90 6.67 -1.90
N LYS A 169 -22.18 5.41 -1.62
CA LYS A 169 -22.38 4.92 -0.25
C LYS A 169 -21.06 4.67 0.48
N SER A 170 -21.07 4.86 1.79
CA SER A 170 -19.90 4.60 2.65
C SER A 170 -19.43 3.16 2.56
N TYR A 171 -20.30 2.18 2.42
CA TYR A 171 -19.88 0.78 2.26
C TYR A 171 -19.15 0.51 0.93
N ALA A 172 -19.43 1.27 -0.14
CA ALA A 172 -18.68 1.16 -1.39
C ALA A 172 -17.25 1.69 -1.22
N TYR A 173 -17.08 2.81 -0.51
CA TYR A 173 -15.77 3.32 -0.10
C TYR A 173 -15.02 2.28 0.76
N PHE A 174 -15.66 1.74 1.79
CA PHE A 174 -15.08 0.73 2.67
C PHE A 174 -14.57 -0.50 1.91
N ALA A 175 -15.32 -0.95 0.91
CA ALA A 175 -14.95 -2.12 0.10
C ALA A 175 -13.63 -1.95 -0.64
N LEU A 176 -13.27 -0.72 -1.07
CA LEU A 176 -12.03 -0.44 -1.79
C LEU A 176 -10.77 -0.70 -0.96
N PHE A 177 -10.87 -0.53 0.36
CA PHE A 177 -9.71 -0.60 1.28
C PHE A 177 -9.63 -1.92 2.04
N GLN A 178 -10.44 -2.92 1.67
CA GLN A 178 -10.32 -4.25 2.25
C GLN A 178 -9.01 -4.92 1.82
N THR A 179 -8.43 -5.69 2.74
CA THR A 179 -7.13 -6.33 2.57
C THR A 179 -7.23 -7.85 2.75
N TYR A 180 -6.23 -8.54 2.25
CA TYR A 180 -5.98 -9.94 2.57
C TYR A 180 -4.52 -10.14 2.96
N VAL A 181 -4.24 -11.24 3.64
CA VAL A 181 -2.89 -11.62 4.07
C VAL A 181 -2.50 -12.92 3.34
N LEU A 182 -1.32 -12.92 2.74
CA LEU A 182 -0.71 -14.09 2.12
C LEU A 182 0.74 -14.22 2.63
N GLY A 183 1.00 -15.26 3.40
CA GLY A 183 2.25 -15.38 4.16
C GLY A 183 2.43 -14.21 5.14
N ASN A 184 3.51 -13.47 5.02
CA ASN A 184 3.82 -12.31 5.86
C ASN A 184 3.44 -10.97 5.21
N ARG A 185 2.71 -10.98 4.10
CA ARG A 185 2.35 -9.77 3.34
C ARG A 185 0.86 -9.49 3.42
N GLN A 186 0.53 -8.27 3.78
CA GLN A 186 -0.81 -7.73 3.66
C GLN A 186 -0.92 -6.92 2.36
N ALA A 187 -1.99 -7.14 1.60
CA ALA A 187 -2.23 -6.44 0.34
C ALA A 187 -3.69 -6.01 0.22
N LEU A 188 -3.92 -4.93 -0.52
CA LEU A 188 -5.28 -4.52 -0.89
C LEU A 188 -5.90 -5.55 -1.83
N ILE A 189 -7.18 -5.88 -1.62
CA ILE A 189 -7.95 -6.71 -2.54
C ILE A 189 -8.15 -5.97 -3.86
N PHE A 190 -8.61 -4.71 -3.82
CA PHE A 190 -8.62 -3.80 -4.96
C PHE A 190 -7.36 -2.95 -4.92
N ASN A 191 -6.41 -3.18 -5.81
CA ASN A 191 -5.15 -2.46 -5.83
C ASN A 191 -4.96 -1.69 -7.15
N PRO A 192 -5.29 -0.39 -7.20
CA PRO A 192 -5.25 0.39 -8.42
C PRO A 192 -3.82 0.64 -8.92
N ARG A 193 -2.80 0.50 -8.06
CA ARG A 193 -1.40 0.62 -8.49
C ARG A 193 -0.90 -0.60 -9.25
N LEU A 194 -1.47 -1.79 -8.98
CA LEU A 194 -1.06 -3.04 -9.63
C LEU A 194 -1.96 -3.42 -10.81
N TYR A 195 -3.26 -3.13 -10.73
CA TYR A 195 -4.25 -3.61 -11.69
C TYR A 195 -5.05 -2.46 -12.33
N SER A 196 -5.01 -2.36 -13.66
CA SER A 196 -5.72 -1.32 -14.40
C SER A 196 -7.23 -1.37 -14.23
N ASP A 197 -7.80 -2.55 -14.06
CA ASP A 197 -9.24 -2.69 -13.84
C ASP A 197 -9.66 -2.17 -12.47
N ASP A 198 -8.79 -2.24 -11.46
CA ASP A 198 -9.06 -1.68 -10.15
C ASP A 198 -9.08 -0.15 -10.15
N ILE A 199 -8.33 0.50 -11.05
CA ILE A 199 -8.41 1.97 -11.22
C ILE A 199 -9.84 2.39 -11.58
N LYS A 200 -10.51 1.65 -12.45
CA LYS A 200 -11.90 1.95 -12.85
C LYS A 200 -12.86 1.87 -11.67
N VAL A 201 -12.61 0.93 -10.74
CA VAL A 201 -13.40 0.75 -9.52
C VAL A 201 -13.22 1.95 -8.58
N TYR A 202 -11.97 2.37 -8.36
CA TYR A 202 -11.67 3.57 -7.57
C TYR A 202 -12.22 4.84 -8.21
N ALA A 203 -12.07 5.00 -9.53
CA ALA A 203 -12.57 6.15 -10.26
C ALA A 203 -14.12 6.26 -10.20
N ALA A 204 -14.83 5.14 -10.26
CA ALA A 204 -16.29 5.12 -10.16
C ALA A 204 -16.77 5.63 -8.80
N VAL A 205 -16.15 5.21 -7.70
CA VAL A 205 -16.48 5.70 -6.36
C VAL A 205 -16.05 7.16 -6.19
N ALA A 206 -14.82 7.53 -6.64
CA ALA A 206 -14.34 8.90 -6.57
C ALA A 206 -15.28 9.88 -7.27
N THR A 207 -15.64 9.63 -8.54
CA THR A 207 -16.56 10.47 -9.31
C THR A 207 -17.93 10.58 -8.65
N SER A 208 -18.42 9.49 -8.05
CA SER A 208 -19.69 9.51 -7.34
C SER A 208 -19.60 10.35 -6.05
N TRP A 209 -18.49 10.22 -5.30
CA TRP A 209 -18.28 11.01 -4.09
C TRP A 209 -18.11 12.50 -4.39
N ASP A 210 -17.42 12.88 -5.48
CA ASP A 210 -17.33 14.27 -5.93
C ASP A 210 -18.71 14.88 -6.20
N THR A 211 -19.68 14.08 -6.64
CA THR A 211 -21.03 14.52 -6.94
C THR A 211 -21.91 14.60 -5.70
N PHE A 212 -21.88 13.58 -4.84
CA PHE A 212 -22.79 13.44 -3.70
C PHE A 212 -22.23 13.99 -2.38
N HIS A 213 -20.89 14.06 -2.27
CA HIS A 213 -20.14 14.52 -1.10
C HIS A 213 -18.98 15.45 -1.51
N PRO A 214 -19.25 16.58 -2.19
CA PRO A 214 -18.22 17.40 -2.87
C PRO A 214 -17.17 18.00 -1.92
N ASN A 215 -17.48 18.10 -0.62
CA ASN A 215 -16.58 18.63 0.40
C ASN A 215 -15.90 17.53 1.23
N ALA A 216 -16.09 16.25 0.88
CA ALA A 216 -15.49 15.15 1.61
C ALA A 216 -13.98 15.04 1.33
N GLU A 217 -13.16 15.16 2.37
CA GLU A 217 -11.70 14.95 2.27
C GLU A 217 -11.37 13.55 1.71
N ARG A 218 -12.17 12.56 2.05
CA ARG A 218 -12.06 11.19 1.55
C ARG A 218 -12.33 11.07 0.06
N GLY A 219 -13.28 11.84 -0.47
CA GLY A 219 -13.55 11.94 -1.91
C GLY A 219 -12.34 12.50 -2.65
N THR A 220 -11.77 13.60 -2.16
CA THR A 220 -10.53 14.20 -2.70
C THR A 220 -9.37 13.22 -2.67
N ASN A 221 -9.17 12.52 -1.56
CA ASN A 221 -8.10 11.50 -1.43
C ASN A 221 -8.29 10.36 -2.43
N LEU A 222 -9.52 9.88 -2.59
CA LEU A 222 -9.84 8.80 -3.52
C LEU A 222 -9.60 9.21 -4.98
N HIS A 223 -9.97 10.45 -5.33
CA HIS A 223 -9.69 11.05 -6.63
C HIS A 223 -8.18 11.10 -6.92
N ASN A 224 -7.39 11.54 -5.95
CA ASN A 224 -5.93 11.58 -6.06
C ASN A 224 -5.34 10.17 -6.25
N ILE A 225 -5.79 9.17 -5.50
CA ILE A 225 -5.37 7.77 -5.67
C ILE A 225 -5.65 7.29 -7.10
N ALA A 226 -6.84 7.56 -7.64
CA ALA A 226 -7.20 7.15 -8.99
C ALA A 226 -6.32 7.83 -10.05
N ILE A 227 -6.09 9.15 -9.94
CA ILE A 227 -5.25 9.91 -10.87
C ILE A 227 -3.78 9.45 -10.81
N GLU A 228 -3.22 9.29 -9.62
CA GLU A 228 -1.84 8.83 -9.46
C GLU A 228 -1.67 7.42 -10.06
N SER A 229 -2.61 6.52 -9.80
CA SER A 229 -2.58 5.18 -10.36
C SER A 229 -2.68 5.17 -11.89
N MET A 230 -3.48 6.08 -12.49
CA MET A 230 -3.53 6.26 -13.95
C MET A 230 -2.20 6.76 -14.52
N LYS A 231 -1.54 7.69 -13.82
CA LYS A 231 -0.22 8.19 -14.22
C LYS A 231 0.83 7.10 -14.17
N ASP A 232 0.88 6.34 -13.09
CA ASP A 232 1.82 5.23 -12.89
C ASP A 232 1.63 4.17 -14.00
N GLN A 233 0.40 3.80 -14.31
CA GLN A 233 0.12 2.86 -15.40
C GLN A 233 0.46 3.39 -16.79
N ARG A 234 0.28 4.70 -17.01
CA ARG A 234 0.70 5.32 -18.29
C ARG A 234 2.22 5.26 -18.45
N ILE A 235 2.96 5.47 -17.37
CA ILE A 235 4.42 5.35 -17.36
C ILE A 235 4.84 3.92 -17.69
N VAL A 236 4.31 2.92 -16.96
CA VAL A 236 4.59 1.49 -17.21
C VAL A 236 4.22 1.08 -18.64
N ARG A 237 3.06 1.51 -19.13
CA ARG A 237 2.64 1.22 -20.52
C ARG A 237 3.54 1.87 -21.55
N ASN A 238 3.96 3.11 -21.35
CA ASN A 238 4.87 3.81 -22.26
C ASN A 238 6.24 3.15 -22.26
N GLU A 239 6.74 2.69 -21.10
CA GLU A 239 7.98 1.93 -20.98
C GLU A 239 7.87 0.56 -21.68
N GLN A 240 6.73 -0.14 -21.56
CA GLN A 240 6.48 -1.39 -22.28
C GLN A 240 6.38 -1.17 -23.80
N VAL A 241 5.71 -0.13 -24.25
CA VAL A 241 5.63 0.22 -25.67
C VAL A 241 7.00 0.64 -26.20
N ALA A 242 7.76 1.43 -25.45
CA ALA A 242 9.13 1.80 -25.80
C ALA A 242 10.04 0.57 -25.88
N SER A 243 9.93 -0.36 -24.93
CA SER A 243 10.68 -1.62 -24.96
C SER A 243 10.25 -2.55 -26.10
N GLN A 244 8.97 -2.56 -26.51
CA GLN A 244 8.49 -3.33 -27.65
C GLN A 244 8.92 -2.71 -28.99
N ILE A 245 8.99 -1.37 -29.10
CA ILE A 245 9.48 -0.68 -30.29
C ILE A 245 10.98 -0.91 -30.45
N ASP A 246 11.74 -0.91 -29.36
CA ASP A 246 13.17 -1.21 -29.36
C ASP A 246 13.45 -2.70 -29.65
N ALA A 247 12.67 -3.62 -29.08
CA ALA A 247 12.84 -5.07 -29.30
C ALA A 247 12.61 -5.49 -30.77
N SER A 248 11.79 -4.75 -31.54
CA SER A 248 11.58 -5.04 -32.97
C SER A 248 12.59 -4.35 -33.90
N LYS A 249 13.35 -3.38 -33.41
CA LYS A 249 14.38 -2.61 -34.18
C LYS A 249 15.79 -2.85 -33.73
N VAL A 250 16.01 -3.48 -32.59
CA VAL A 250 17.34 -3.72 -32.04
C VAL A 250 17.70 -5.18 -32.20
N GLN A 251 18.23 -5.54 -33.34
CA GLN A 251 19.23 -6.58 -33.45
C GLN A 251 20.57 -6.04 -32.90
N VAL A 252 20.66 -5.84 -31.59
CA VAL A 252 21.91 -5.83 -30.85
C VAL A 252 21.57 -6.07 -29.39
N ALA A 253 22.05 -7.15 -28.85
CA ALA A 253 22.15 -7.36 -27.42
C ALA A 253 23.03 -6.27 -26.82
N GLY A 254 22.47 -5.13 -26.50
CA GLY A 254 23.16 -3.98 -25.94
C GLY A 254 22.73 -3.76 -24.50
N LEU A 255 23.70 -3.51 -23.65
CA LEU A 255 23.51 -3.05 -22.28
C LEU A 255 22.69 -1.76 -22.28
N ILE A 256 21.67 -1.66 -21.42
CA ILE A 256 20.97 -0.40 -21.20
C ILE A 256 21.93 0.54 -20.47
N ASP A 257 22.29 1.66 -21.11
CA ASP A 257 23.23 2.60 -20.53
C ASP A 257 22.65 3.33 -19.31
N LEU A 258 23.49 3.52 -18.31
CA LEU A 258 23.21 4.33 -17.13
C LEU A 258 24.25 5.43 -17.02
N ALA A 259 23.79 6.68 -16.98
CA ALA A 259 24.63 7.86 -16.77
C ALA A 259 24.31 8.47 -15.42
N LEU A 260 25.10 8.15 -14.39
CA LEU A 260 24.87 8.58 -13.01
C LEU A 260 26.10 9.30 -12.45
N THR A 261 25.87 10.20 -11.49
CA THR A 261 26.95 10.98 -10.86
C THR A 261 27.63 10.19 -9.77
N ASP A 262 28.96 10.13 -9.78
CA ASP A 262 29.78 9.48 -8.76
C ASP A 262 29.97 10.38 -7.51
N ASN A 263 30.57 9.82 -6.46
CA ASN A 263 30.83 10.50 -5.19
C ASN A 263 31.81 11.69 -5.29
N LYS A 264 32.46 11.85 -6.45
CA LYS A 264 33.37 12.96 -6.79
C LYS A 264 32.72 14.02 -7.69
N GLY A 265 31.43 13.84 -8.03
CA GLY A 265 30.67 14.75 -8.88
C GLY A 265 30.86 14.52 -10.38
N VAL A 266 31.47 13.42 -10.80
CA VAL A 266 31.71 13.08 -12.21
C VAL A 266 30.60 12.16 -12.71
N THR A 267 30.02 12.45 -13.88
CA THR A 267 29.07 11.55 -14.52
C THR A 267 29.80 10.33 -15.06
N ARG A 268 29.37 9.13 -14.65
CA ARG A 268 29.89 7.85 -15.10
C ARG A 268 28.86 7.13 -15.93
N ARG A 269 29.23 6.72 -17.12
CA ARG A 269 28.38 5.90 -17.97
C ARG A 269 28.76 4.44 -17.86
N LEU A 270 27.75 3.57 -17.74
CA LEU A 270 27.98 2.13 -17.64
C LEU A 270 28.59 1.58 -18.94
N THR A 271 28.17 2.11 -20.11
CA THR A 271 28.66 1.71 -21.42
C THR A 271 30.13 2.08 -21.68
N ASP A 272 30.70 3.07 -20.97
CA ASP A 272 32.11 3.44 -21.06
C ASP A 272 33.07 2.36 -20.53
N LEU A 273 32.52 1.36 -19.83
CA LEU A 273 33.28 0.24 -19.29
C LEU A 273 33.47 -0.92 -20.29
N LYS A 274 33.13 -0.70 -21.55
CA LYS A 274 33.38 -1.69 -22.61
C LYS A 274 34.85 -2.14 -22.63
N GLY A 275 35.09 -3.43 -22.75
CA GLY A 275 36.40 -4.05 -22.64
C GLY A 275 36.71 -4.59 -21.25
N LYS A 276 35.90 -4.27 -20.24
CA LYS A 276 36.00 -4.80 -18.89
C LYS A 276 34.84 -5.77 -18.58
N VAL A 277 35.06 -6.68 -17.67
CA VAL A 277 34.00 -7.43 -17.01
C VAL A 277 33.42 -6.51 -15.94
N VAL A 278 32.10 -6.30 -15.90
CA VAL A 278 31.50 -5.37 -14.94
C VAL A 278 30.57 -6.10 -13.99
N LEU A 279 30.80 -5.90 -12.69
CA LEU A 279 29.85 -6.22 -11.64
C LEU A 279 28.99 -4.96 -11.40
N LEU A 280 27.78 -4.93 -11.97
CA LEU A 280 26.79 -3.90 -11.72
C LEU A 280 26.01 -4.25 -10.46
N ASP A 281 26.16 -3.46 -9.40
CA ASP A 281 25.61 -3.72 -8.07
C ASP A 281 24.60 -2.65 -7.67
N PHE A 282 23.41 -3.08 -7.24
CA PHE A 282 22.38 -2.21 -6.64
C PHE A 282 22.37 -2.39 -5.13
N HIS A 283 22.60 -1.29 -4.41
CA HIS A 283 22.93 -1.33 -3.00
C HIS A 283 22.22 -0.24 -2.17
N VAL A 284 22.01 -0.51 -0.88
CA VAL A 284 21.65 0.47 0.15
C VAL A 284 22.63 0.30 1.31
N PHE A 285 23.42 1.34 1.57
CA PHE A 285 24.44 1.32 2.64
C PHE A 285 23.83 1.28 4.04
N ALA A 286 22.61 1.79 4.20
CA ALA A 286 21.89 1.75 5.48
C ALA A 286 21.37 0.35 5.87
N SER A 287 21.56 -0.69 5.02
CA SER A 287 21.13 -2.05 5.34
C SER A 287 22.12 -2.76 6.28
N GLU A 288 21.61 -3.63 7.15
CA GLU A 288 22.43 -4.45 8.07
C GLU A 288 23.45 -5.34 7.34
N GLN A 289 23.11 -5.75 6.12
CA GLN A 289 23.97 -6.63 5.31
C GLN A 289 25.05 -5.87 4.52
N SER A 290 25.02 -4.54 4.54
CA SER A 290 25.90 -3.68 3.74
C SER A 290 27.37 -3.97 3.98
N THR A 291 27.83 -4.03 5.22
CA THR A 291 29.24 -4.25 5.57
C THR A 291 29.77 -5.56 4.98
N LYS A 292 29.03 -6.66 5.15
CA LYS A 292 29.42 -7.97 4.62
C LYS A 292 29.54 -7.96 3.09
N ARG A 293 28.59 -7.29 2.42
CA ARG A 293 28.60 -7.17 0.95
C ARG A 293 29.77 -6.33 0.45
N ILE A 294 30.06 -5.20 1.08
CA ILE A 294 31.21 -4.35 0.73
C ILE A 294 32.54 -5.10 0.91
N MET A 295 32.67 -5.90 1.96
CA MET A 295 33.87 -6.73 2.15
C MET A 295 34.03 -7.76 1.03
N MET A 296 32.95 -8.49 0.70
CA MET A 296 32.96 -9.44 -0.43
C MET A 296 33.35 -8.77 -1.76
N MET A 297 32.78 -7.61 -2.06
CA MET A 297 33.09 -6.86 -3.28
C MET A 297 34.52 -6.36 -3.30
N ARG A 298 35.06 -5.97 -2.15
CA ARG A 298 36.48 -5.57 -2.02
C ARG A 298 37.42 -6.72 -2.29
N ASP A 299 37.11 -7.92 -1.82
CA ASP A 299 37.89 -9.12 -2.10
C ASP A 299 37.87 -9.46 -3.60
N LEU A 300 36.72 -9.41 -4.24
CA LEU A 300 36.62 -9.62 -5.70
C LEU A 300 37.36 -8.54 -6.49
N TYR A 301 37.25 -7.28 -6.09
CA TYR A 301 37.94 -6.17 -6.74
C TYR A 301 39.45 -6.31 -6.64
N ASN A 302 39.95 -6.55 -5.43
CA ASN A 302 41.38 -6.74 -5.20
C ASN A 302 41.94 -7.94 -6.01
N LYS A 303 41.16 -9.00 -6.13
CA LYS A 303 41.58 -10.22 -6.85
C LYS A 303 41.60 -10.05 -8.37
N TYR A 304 40.61 -9.30 -8.92
CA TYR A 304 40.35 -9.35 -10.36
C TYR A 304 40.43 -7.99 -11.10
N HIS A 305 40.52 -6.87 -10.38
CA HIS A 305 40.63 -5.56 -11.03
C HIS A 305 41.80 -5.46 -12.01
N GLY A 306 42.97 -5.94 -11.61
CA GLY A 306 44.17 -6.01 -12.47
C GLY A 306 44.00 -6.90 -13.69
N GLN A 307 42.99 -7.77 -13.73
CA GLN A 307 42.66 -8.67 -14.84
C GLN A 307 41.51 -8.15 -15.69
N GLY A 308 40.94 -7.00 -15.33
CA GLY A 308 39.90 -6.34 -16.10
C GLY A 308 38.51 -6.36 -15.51
N LEU A 309 38.33 -6.72 -14.22
CA LEU A 309 37.07 -6.52 -13.50
C LEU A 309 36.91 -5.04 -13.13
N GLU A 310 35.71 -4.51 -13.30
CA GLU A 310 35.28 -3.25 -12.71
C GLU A 310 34.00 -3.44 -11.92
N ILE A 311 33.79 -2.64 -10.88
CA ILE A 311 32.53 -2.60 -10.14
C ILE A 311 31.87 -1.25 -10.38
N TYR A 312 30.61 -1.30 -10.84
CA TYR A 312 29.75 -0.14 -10.97
C TYR A 312 28.62 -0.28 -9.94
N GLN A 313 28.79 0.38 -8.80
CA GLN A 313 27.88 0.28 -7.68
C GLN A 313 26.91 1.44 -7.64
N ILE A 314 25.61 1.15 -7.68
CA ILE A 314 24.53 2.12 -7.62
C ILE A 314 23.93 2.10 -6.22
N SER A 315 24.04 3.23 -5.52
CA SER A 315 23.38 3.43 -4.24
C SER A 315 21.98 4.02 -4.46
N LEU A 316 21.01 3.41 -3.79
CA LEU A 316 19.63 3.93 -3.69
C LEU A 316 19.37 4.66 -2.36
N ASP A 317 20.42 4.95 -1.59
CA ASP A 317 20.29 5.70 -0.33
C ASP A 317 19.76 7.12 -0.58
N PRO A 318 18.72 7.56 0.15
CA PRO A 318 18.14 8.89 -0.04
C PRO A 318 19.06 10.02 0.44
N ASN A 319 19.93 9.75 1.43
CA ASN A 319 20.83 10.75 2.03
C ASN A 319 22.18 10.79 1.28
N GLU A 320 22.41 11.88 0.57
CA GLU A 320 23.64 12.08 -0.21
C GLU A 320 24.90 12.17 0.65
N HIS A 321 24.84 12.87 1.79
CA HIS A 321 25.98 13.03 2.67
C HIS A 321 26.41 11.68 3.26
N PHE A 322 25.43 10.90 3.71
CA PHE A 322 25.69 9.55 4.21
C PHE A 322 26.35 8.68 3.13
N TRP A 323 25.76 8.64 1.92
CA TRP A 323 26.34 7.89 0.79
C TRP A 323 27.76 8.32 0.46
N LYS A 324 28.05 9.64 0.37
CA LYS A 324 29.41 10.13 0.11
C LYS A 324 30.40 9.69 1.18
N THR A 325 29.98 9.70 2.45
CA THR A 325 30.82 9.22 3.57
C THR A 325 31.11 7.73 3.45
N GLN A 326 30.12 6.90 3.14
CA GLN A 326 30.29 5.45 3.00
C GLN A 326 31.16 5.06 1.81
N THR A 327 31.14 5.85 0.73
CA THR A 327 31.82 5.53 -0.51
C THR A 327 33.19 6.19 -0.68
N ALA A 328 33.58 7.11 0.22
CA ALA A 328 34.80 7.90 0.10
C ALA A 328 36.09 7.05 -0.04
N ALA A 329 36.14 5.89 0.61
CA ALA A 329 37.29 4.99 0.62
C ALA A 329 37.11 3.74 -0.27
N LEU A 330 36.07 3.70 -1.10
CA LEU A 330 35.85 2.58 -2.02
C LEU A 330 36.70 2.74 -3.28
N PRO A 331 37.38 1.69 -3.75
CA PRO A 331 38.31 1.80 -4.87
C PRO A 331 37.62 1.72 -6.26
N TRP A 332 36.33 1.42 -6.31
CA TRP A 332 35.54 1.25 -7.52
C TRP A 332 34.59 2.41 -7.78
N ILE A 333 33.87 2.36 -8.90
CA ILE A 333 32.89 3.37 -9.28
C ILE A 333 31.65 3.24 -8.39
N SER A 334 31.38 4.27 -7.59
CA SER A 334 30.19 4.39 -6.75
C SER A 334 29.37 5.58 -7.18
N VAL A 335 28.17 5.31 -7.69
CA VAL A 335 27.19 6.31 -8.15
C VAL A 335 25.92 6.28 -7.31
N ARG A 336 25.10 7.33 -7.40
CA ARG A 336 23.87 7.43 -6.64
C ARG A 336 22.67 7.67 -7.54
N ASP A 337 21.58 6.95 -7.26
CA ASP A 337 20.25 7.13 -7.85
C ASP A 337 19.16 7.10 -6.78
N ALA A 338 18.99 8.20 -6.06
CA ALA A 338 17.99 8.33 -4.99
C ALA A 338 16.54 8.20 -5.50
N ALA A 339 16.29 8.49 -6.78
CA ALA A 339 14.98 8.35 -7.41
C ALA A 339 14.64 6.89 -7.79
N GLY A 340 15.63 6.00 -7.78
CA GLY A 340 15.48 4.59 -8.12
C GLY A 340 15.15 4.33 -9.60
N THR A 341 15.45 5.27 -10.49
CA THR A 341 15.18 5.15 -11.93
C THR A 341 15.97 3.99 -12.55
N SER A 342 17.25 3.86 -12.18
CA SER A 342 18.09 2.75 -12.64
C SER A 342 17.58 1.39 -12.15
N ALA A 343 17.11 1.32 -10.90
CA ALA A 343 16.52 0.10 -10.35
C ALA A 343 15.26 -0.32 -11.11
N ARG A 344 14.40 0.63 -11.49
CA ARG A 344 13.25 0.36 -12.36
C ARG A 344 13.66 -0.09 -13.74
N THR A 345 14.63 0.60 -14.37
CA THR A 345 15.16 0.27 -15.70
C THR A 345 15.69 -1.17 -15.78
N TYR A 346 16.36 -1.64 -14.73
CA TYR A 346 16.90 -2.99 -14.64
C TYR A 346 15.95 -4.00 -14.00
N ASN A 347 14.70 -3.61 -13.75
CA ASN A 347 13.67 -4.44 -13.12
C ASN A 347 14.16 -5.10 -11.81
N ILE A 348 14.71 -4.28 -10.90
CA ILE A 348 15.19 -4.72 -9.59
C ILE A 348 14.00 -4.90 -8.65
N MET A 349 13.75 -6.13 -8.23
CA MET A 349 12.63 -6.49 -7.34
C MET A 349 13.03 -6.47 -5.85
N GLY A 350 14.32 -6.48 -5.54
CA GLY A 350 14.83 -6.49 -4.16
C GLY A 350 16.29 -6.07 -4.10
N ILE A 351 16.72 -5.57 -2.95
CA ILE A 351 18.08 -5.11 -2.69
C ILE A 351 18.65 -5.90 -1.52
N PRO A 352 19.92 -6.35 -1.66
CA PRO A 352 20.88 -6.12 -2.75
C PRO A 352 20.62 -6.99 -3.98
N SER A 353 20.91 -6.48 -5.17
CA SER A 353 20.84 -7.20 -6.44
C SER A 353 22.03 -6.85 -7.33
N PHE A 354 22.44 -7.76 -8.22
CA PHE A 354 23.56 -7.49 -9.11
C PHE A 354 23.41 -8.17 -10.47
N PHE A 355 24.22 -7.69 -11.42
CA PHE A 355 24.39 -8.29 -12.74
C PHE A 355 25.86 -8.44 -13.06
N LEU A 356 26.19 -9.48 -13.82
CA LEU A 356 27.49 -9.61 -14.49
C LEU A 356 27.34 -9.19 -15.95
N ILE A 357 28.26 -8.36 -16.41
CA ILE A 357 28.30 -7.82 -17.77
C ILE A 357 29.65 -8.23 -18.37
N ASP A 358 29.63 -8.74 -19.60
CA ASP A 358 30.84 -9.16 -20.31
C ASP A 358 31.63 -8.00 -20.91
N ARG A 359 32.81 -8.28 -21.46
CA ARG A 359 33.68 -7.27 -22.09
C ARG A 359 33.07 -6.58 -23.34
N ASN A 360 32.02 -7.15 -23.90
CA ASN A 360 31.33 -6.60 -25.08
C ASN A 360 30.13 -5.72 -24.71
N ASN A 361 29.94 -5.44 -23.40
CA ASN A 361 28.75 -4.79 -22.87
C ASN A 361 27.46 -5.64 -23.05
N ASN A 362 27.55 -6.95 -23.01
CA ASN A 362 26.36 -7.80 -22.93
C ASN A 362 26.08 -8.18 -21.49
N LEU A 363 24.81 -8.15 -21.11
CA LEU A 363 24.37 -8.63 -19.82
C LEU A 363 24.49 -10.16 -19.81
N TYR A 364 25.37 -10.69 -18.96
CA TYR A 364 25.69 -12.12 -18.91
C TYR A 364 24.76 -12.90 -17.99
N LYS A 365 24.67 -12.49 -16.72
CA LYS A 365 23.81 -13.14 -15.71
C LYS A 365 23.27 -12.16 -14.69
N ARG A 366 22.10 -12.46 -14.14
CA ARG A 366 21.57 -11.82 -12.93
C ARG A 366 22.05 -12.56 -11.68
N GLY A 367 22.07 -11.87 -10.54
CA GLY A 367 22.48 -12.42 -9.26
C GLY A 367 21.81 -13.72 -8.88
N GLU A 368 20.50 -13.85 -9.17
CA GLU A 368 19.71 -15.06 -8.88
C GLU A 368 20.16 -16.29 -9.70
N GLN A 369 20.87 -16.08 -10.79
CA GLN A 369 21.40 -17.13 -11.68
C GLN A 369 22.85 -17.50 -11.32
N VAL A 370 23.45 -16.85 -10.32
CA VAL A 370 24.85 -16.99 -9.95
C VAL A 370 24.96 -17.71 -8.61
N SER A 371 25.39 -18.95 -8.62
CA SER A 371 25.66 -19.72 -7.39
C SER A 371 27.06 -19.44 -6.81
N ASP A 372 28.03 -19.15 -7.67
CA ASP A 372 29.42 -18.81 -7.30
C ASP A 372 29.88 -17.63 -8.16
N ILE A 373 29.90 -16.44 -7.56
CA ILE A 373 30.27 -15.20 -8.23
C ILE A 373 31.75 -15.18 -8.64
N ASP A 374 32.64 -15.78 -7.84
CA ASP A 374 34.07 -15.85 -8.13
C ASP A 374 34.33 -16.69 -9.39
N ALA A 375 33.70 -17.85 -9.49
CA ALA A 375 33.78 -18.73 -10.65
C ALA A 375 33.23 -18.09 -11.91
N GLU A 376 32.10 -17.35 -11.81
CA GLU A 376 31.50 -16.70 -12.98
C GLU A 376 32.31 -15.49 -13.47
N ILE A 377 32.86 -14.68 -12.56
CA ILE A 377 33.77 -13.59 -12.95
C ILE A 377 34.99 -14.16 -13.66
N LYS A 378 35.60 -15.25 -13.15
CA LYS A 378 36.77 -15.89 -13.74
C LYS A 378 36.53 -16.41 -15.16
N LYS A 379 35.29 -16.82 -15.47
CA LYS A 379 34.91 -17.26 -16.84
C LYS A 379 34.88 -16.12 -17.84
N LEU A 380 34.59 -14.89 -17.38
CA LEU A 380 34.42 -13.71 -18.23
C LEU A 380 35.76 -12.96 -18.44
N LEU A 381 36.73 -13.15 -17.54
CA LEU A 381 38.04 -12.51 -17.62
C LEU A 381 38.96 -13.15 -18.69
#